data_d151d6c74f2b3f24351f5caa0f66041f
#
_entry.id   d151d6c74f2b3f24351f5caa0f66041f
#
_cell.length_a   1.000
_cell.length_b   1.000
_cell.length_c   1.000
_cell.angle_alpha   90.00
_cell.angle_beta   90.00
_cell.angle_gamma   90.00
#
_symmetry.space_group_name_H-M   'P 1'
#
loop_
_entity.id
_entity.type
_entity.pdbx_description
1 polymer ?
#
loop_
_entity_poly.entity_id
_entity_poly.type
_entity_poly.pdbx_seq_one_letter_code
_entity_poly.pdbx_strand_id
1 'polypeptide(L)'
;MKKLIALAVVIFVSRAIVTFAGEPVSSSKEVLAPPPPPPPPEFFRPNEFDIGAFGTYAEGVSGGHNLHGWGGGMDFTYWFSWKYAGIRFQGAGLDISGGGGSGSRVVTFPDGETATVSGGGGSVAAGVVTGDFMLRLPLDTYWPNFHLAPYAFTGFGGIFVGSPDIGNREFVERTVFVSRTQGAPANQPVTFRGRGISRLQEDFPGGSQILGHIGGGLEYRFTPHIGIFGEIGYVFPNLSNNNFIQTNFGLRYAF
;
A
#
# COMPACT_ATOMS: atom_id res chain seq x y z
N MET A 1 -7.45 30.32 -6.84
CA MET A 1 -6.97 29.01 -7.29
C MET A 1 -7.65 28.48 -8.55
N LYS A 2 -8.96 28.61 -8.75
CA LYS A 2 -9.66 28.13 -9.97
C LYS A 2 -9.20 28.79 -11.29
N LYS A 3 -8.70 30.02 -11.26
CA LYS A 3 -8.22 30.75 -12.46
C LYS A 3 -6.81 30.33 -12.94
N LEU A 4 -5.98 29.76 -12.05
CA LEU A 4 -4.63 29.26 -12.40
C LEU A 4 -4.68 27.91 -13.11
N ILE A 5 -5.65 27.05 -12.77
CA ILE A 5 -5.85 25.75 -13.42
C ILE A 5 -6.33 25.92 -14.87
N ALA A 6 -7.22 26.89 -15.10
CA ALA A 6 -7.71 27.19 -16.45
C ALA A 6 -6.60 27.70 -17.39
N LEU A 7 -5.64 28.47 -16.86
CA LEU A 7 -4.50 28.99 -17.64
C LEU A 7 -3.52 27.87 -18.03
N ALA A 8 -3.28 26.90 -17.16
CA ALA A 8 -2.40 25.75 -17.44
C ALA A 8 -2.97 24.85 -18.54
N VAL A 9 -4.28 24.62 -18.58
CA VAL A 9 -4.95 23.82 -19.61
C VAL A 9 -4.91 24.51 -20.98
N VAL A 10 -5.06 25.85 -21.03
CA VAL A 10 -5.02 26.62 -22.28
C VAL A 10 -3.60 26.63 -22.90
N ILE A 11 -2.55 26.66 -22.09
CA ILE A 11 -1.16 26.62 -22.59
C ILE A 11 -0.80 25.24 -23.17
N PHE A 12 -1.40 24.16 -22.65
CA PHE A 12 -1.15 22.80 -23.16
C PHE A 12 -1.85 22.51 -24.50
N VAL A 13 -3.00 23.11 -24.76
CA VAL A 13 -3.78 22.91 -26.00
C VAL A 13 -3.24 23.74 -27.16
N SER A 14 -2.58 24.89 -26.91
CA SER A 14 -2.13 25.80 -27.96
C SER A 14 -0.82 25.37 -28.69
N ARG A 15 -0.15 24.30 -28.26
CA ARG A 15 1.06 23.77 -28.93
C ARG A 15 0.81 22.66 -29.96
N ALA A 16 -0.43 22.27 -30.22
CA ALA A 16 -0.77 21.15 -31.09
C ALA A 16 -1.08 21.54 -32.55
N ILE A 17 -0.96 22.82 -32.92
CA ILE A 17 -1.21 23.24 -34.30
C ILE A 17 0.13 23.55 -34.97
N VAL A 18 0.77 22.52 -35.54
CA VAL A 18 1.84 22.68 -36.52
C VAL A 18 1.20 22.73 -37.90
N THR A 19 1.18 23.93 -38.47
CA THR A 19 0.76 24.16 -39.87
C THR A 19 1.73 23.50 -40.83
N PHE A 20 1.28 22.48 -41.56
CA PHE A 20 2.00 21.97 -42.73
C PHE A 20 1.84 22.96 -43.89
N ALA A 21 2.86 23.74 -44.18
CA ALA A 21 2.98 24.44 -45.45
C ALA A 21 3.51 23.43 -46.48
N GLY A 22 2.68 23.11 -47.47
CA GLY A 22 3.07 22.20 -48.53
C GLY A 22 4.11 22.84 -49.47
N GLU A 23 5.21 22.15 -49.71
CA GLU A 23 6.17 22.50 -50.74
C GLU A 23 5.62 22.14 -52.14
N PRO A 24 5.95 22.93 -53.20
CA PRO A 24 5.48 22.66 -54.56
C PRO A 24 6.09 21.39 -55.13
N VAL A 25 5.23 20.52 -55.63
CA VAL A 25 5.58 19.21 -56.21
C VAL A 25 6.36 19.44 -57.53
N SER A 26 7.64 19.23 -57.50
CA SER A 26 8.48 19.11 -58.71
C SER A 26 8.21 17.73 -59.37
N SER A 27 7.64 17.78 -60.57
CA SER A 27 7.28 16.61 -61.36
C SER A 27 8.51 15.98 -62.02
N SER A 28 9.28 15.21 -61.26
CA SER A 28 10.15 14.19 -61.84
C SER A 28 9.64 12.82 -61.40
N LYS A 29 9.42 11.91 -62.38
CA LYS A 29 9.05 10.51 -62.12
C LYS A 29 10.22 9.73 -61.49
N GLU A 30 10.70 10.19 -60.36
CA GLU A 30 11.53 9.37 -59.47
C GLU A 30 10.60 8.41 -58.75
N VAL A 31 10.78 7.12 -59.01
CA VAL A 31 10.11 6.06 -58.20
C VAL A 31 10.68 6.20 -56.78
N LEU A 32 10.04 7.02 -55.98
CA LEU A 32 10.35 7.12 -54.54
C LEU A 32 10.26 5.72 -53.96
N ALA A 33 11.38 5.23 -53.43
CA ALA A 33 11.39 4.00 -52.66
C ALA A 33 10.31 4.10 -51.58
N PRO A 34 9.51 3.04 -51.32
CA PRO A 34 8.48 3.06 -50.30
C PRO A 34 9.11 3.52 -48.96
N PRO A 35 8.44 4.37 -48.21
CA PRO A 35 8.96 4.84 -46.93
C PRO A 35 9.34 3.62 -46.06
N PRO A 36 10.45 3.69 -45.33
CA PRO A 36 10.84 2.60 -44.44
C PRO A 36 9.69 2.28 -43.47
N PRO A 37 9.49 1.00 -43.13
CA PRO A 37 8.45 0.61 -42.21
C PRO A 37 8.63 1.38 -40.88
N PRO A 38 7.53 1.79 -40.23
CA PRO A 38 7.62 2.51 -38.95
C PRO A 38 8.37 1.64 -37.93
N PRO A 39 9.19 2.24 -37.06
CA PRO A 39 9.88 1.50 -36.02
C PRO A 39 8.85 0.77 -35.12
N PRO A 40 9.20 -0.41 -34.60
CA PRO A 40 8.31 -1.14 -33.70
C PRO A 40 7.98 -0.29 -32.48
N PRO A 41 6.76 -0.40 -31.94
CA PRO A 41 6.35 0.38 -30.79
C PRO A 41 7.20 0.03 -29.56
N GLU A 42 7.75 1.06 -28.90
CA GLU A 42 8.45 0.89 -27.63
C GLU A 42 7.44 0.67 -26.49
N PHE A 43 7.62 -0.41 -25.72
CA PHE A 43 6.75 -0.76 -24.58
C PHE A 43 7.10 0.04 -23.34
N PHE A 44 8.38 0.33 -23.12
CA PHE A 44 8.87 1.12 -22.00
C PHE A 44 9.59 2.36 -22.52
N ARG A 45 8.95 3.51 -22.37
CA ARG A 45 9.39 4.77 -23.01
C ARG A 45 10.11 5.68 -22.01
N PRO A 46 11.00 6.56 -22.48
CA PRO A 46 11.47 7.70 -21.70
C PRO A 46 10.37 8.74 -21.52
N ASN A 47 10.44 9.53 -20.43
CA ASN A 47 9.47 10.55 -20.06
C ASN A 47 8.02 10.05 -19.98
N GLU A 48 7.86 8.81 -19.57
CA GLU A 48 6.58 8.12 -19.48
C GLU A 48 5.92 8.42 -18.12
N PHE A 49 4.62 8.62 -18.13
CA PHE A 49 3.80 8.77 -16.94
C PHE A 49 2.84 7.59 -16.84
N ASP A 50 2.88 6.90 -15.71
CA ASP A 50 2.05 5.74 -15.44
C ASP A 50 1.06 6.03 -14.31
N ILE A 51 -0.15 5.49 -14.44
CA ILE A 51 -1.14 5.42 -13.36
C ILE A 51 -1.44 3.94 -13.11
N GLY A 52 -1.29 3.51 -11.85
CA GLY A 52 -1.60 2.17 -11.40
C GLY A 52 -2.76 2.13 -10.42
N ALA A 53 -3.50 1.01 -10.44
CA ALA A 53 -4.47 0.65 -9.42
C ALA A 53 -4.20 -0.78 -8.97
N PHE A 54 -4.21 -1.04 -7.66
CA PHE A 54 -3.79 -2.32 -7.12
C PHE A 54 -4.59 -2.76 -5.90
N GLY A 55 -4.69 -4.09 -5.71
CA GLY A 55 -4.99 -4.70 -4.44
C GLY A 55 -3.70 -4.90 -3.62
N THR A 56 -3.79 -4.78 -2.32
CA THR A 56 -2.66 -4.91 -1.40
C THR A 56 -2.97 -5.89 -0.28
N TYR A 57 -1.96 -6.67 0.09
CA TYR A 57 -1.94 -7.52 1.27
C TYR A 57 -0.72 -7.16 2.11
N ALA A 58 -0.92 -6.99 3.40
CA ALA A 58 0.15 -6.70 4.34
C ALA A 58 0.20 -7.75 5.45
N GLU A 59 1.37 -8.17 5.84
CA GLU A 59 1.62 -9.15 6.91
C GLU A 59 2.71 -8.65 7.85
N GLY A 60 2.41 -8.60 9.16
CA GLY A 60 3.35 -8.21 10.19
C GLY A 60 4.44 -9.26 10.38
N VAL A 61 5.71 -8.84 10.36
CA VAL A 61 6.87 -9.73 10.49
C VAL A 61 7.63 -9.56 11.81
N SER A 62 7.26 -8.58 12.62
CA SER A 62 7.85 -8.32 13.93
C SER A 62 6.76 -8.08 14.97
N GLY A 63 7.07 -8.18 16.26
CA GLY A 63 6.12 -7.91 17.35
C GLY A 63 5.35 -9.14 17.87
N GLY A 64 5.51 -10.32 17.29
CA GLY A 64 4.95 -11.58 17.83
C GLY A 64 3.42 -11.73 17.67
N HIS A 65 2.78 -10.88 16.88
CA HIS A 65 1.35 -10.93 16.58
C HIS A 65 1.14 -11.20 15.10
N ASN A 66 0.23 -12.12 14.77
CA ASN A 66 -0.19 -12.41 13.39
C ASN A 66 -1.09 -11.28 12.89
N LEU A 67 -0.50 -10.10 12.64
CA LEU A 67 -1.19 -8.97 12.04
C LEU A 67 -1.23 -9.19 10.53
N HIS A 68 -2.40 -9.07 9.94
CA HIS A 68 -2.56 -9.12 8.48
C HIS A 68 -3.60 -8.07 8.05
N GLY A 69 -3.41 -7.54 6.86
CA GLY A 69 -4.29 -6.51 6.33
C GLY A 69 -4.56 -6.70 4.84
N TRP A 70 -5.74 -6.33 4.41
CA TRP A 70 -6.15 -6.29 3.03
C TRP A 70 -6.58 -4.89 2.66
N GLY A 71 -6.38 -4.53 1.41
CA GLY A 71 -6.78 -3.22 0.97
C GLY A 71 -6.56 -3.00 -0.51
N GLY A 72 -6.41 -1.74 -0.86
CA GLY A 72 -6.13 -1.36 -2.23
C GLY A 72 -5.66 0.08 -2.32
N GLY A 73 -5.15 0.45 -3.47
CA GLY A 73 -4.59 1.75 -3.66
C GLY A 73 -4.36 2.13 -5.12
N MET A 74 -3.71 3.26 -5.28
CA MET A 74 -3.29 3.79 -6.56
C MET A 74 -1.85 4.27 -6.48
N ASP A 75 -1.16 4.21 -7.60
CA ASP A 75 0.17 4.81 -7.77
C ASP A 75 0.23 5.71 -9.01
N PHE A 76 1.14 6.69 -8.95
CA PHE A 76 1.48 7.61 -10.01
C PHE A 76 2.98 7.57 -10.16
N THR A 77 3.47 7.11 -11.32
CA THR A 77 4.90 6.96 -11.58
C THR A 77 5.32 7.81 -12.76
N TYR A 78 6.41 8.54 -12.62
CA TYR A 78 7.06 9.26 -13.72
C TYR A 78 8.45 8.70 -13.96
N TRP A 79 8.70 8.21 -15.19
CA TRP A 79 9.98 7.71 -15.63
C TRP A 79 10.77 8.82 -16.33
N PHE A 80 11.99 9.01 -15.91
CA PHE A 80 12.86 10.04 -16.49
C PHE A 80 13.26 9.73 -17.94
N SER A 81 13.98 10.67 -18.56
CA SER A 81 14.47 10.55 -19.93
C SER A 81 15.36 9.31 -20.20
N TRP A 82 15.87 8.67 -19.18
CA TRP A 82 16.64 7.42 -19.32
C TRP A 82 15.79 6.16 -19.28
N LYS A 83 14.51 6.22 -19.12
CA LYS A 83 13.57 5.11 -18.93
C LYS A 83 13.90 4.06 -17.84
N TYR A 84 15.07 4.14 -17.22
CA TYR A 84 15.55 3.20 -16.19
C TYR A 84 15.33 3.69 -14.77
N ALA A 85 15.13 4.99 -14.58
CA ALA A 85 14.90 5.59 -13.27
C ALA A 85 13.65 6.46 -13.28
N GLY A 86 12.99 6.57 -12.12
CA GLY A 86 11.76 7.33 -11.97
C GLY A 86 11.43 7.64 -10.52
N ILE A 87 10.34 8.35 -10.34
CA ILE A 87 9.74 8.65 -9.03
C ILE A 87 8.30 8.15 -9.03
N ARG A 88 7.86 7.66 -7.87
CA ARG A 88 6.50 7.18 -7.67
C ARG A 88 5.88 7.83 -6.43
N PHE A 89 4.60 8.16 -6.53
CA PHE A 89 3.74 8.48 -5.40
C PHE A 89 2.68 7.39 -5.30
N GLN A 90 2.54 6.78 -4.13
CA GLN A 90 1.61 5.69 -3.89
C GLN A 90 0.73 6.02 -2.69
N GLY A 91 -0.56 5.70 -2.80
CA GLY A 91 -1.52 5.77 -1.70
C GLY A 91 -2.32 4.49 -1.60
N ALA A 92 -2.46 3.93 -0.40
CA ALA A 92 -3.23 2.71 -0.14
C ALA A 92 -4.05 2.84 1.15
N GLY A 93 -5.24 2.25 1.13
CA GLY A 93 -6.07 2.00 2.31
C GLY A 93 -5.99 0.52 2.69
N LEU A 94 -5.85 0.23 3.97
CA LEU A 94 -5.71 -1.11 4.54
C LEU A 94 -6.72 -1.29 5.67
N ASP A 95 -7.34 -2.45 5.73
CA ASP A 95 -8.04 -2.95 6.92
C ASP A 95 -7.14 -3.99 7.59
N ILE A 96 -6.53 -3.62 8.72
CA ILE A 96 -5.57 -4.45 9.44
C ILE A 96 -6.32 -5.18 10.54
N SER A 97 -6.25 -6.51 10.50
CA SER A 97 -6.83 -7.40 11.50
C SER A 97 -5.72 -8.00 12.36
N GLY A 98 -5.91 -7.97 13.66
CA GLY A 98 -5.01 -8.63 14.61
C GLY A 98 -5.45 -10.06 14.87
N GLY A 99 -4.52 -11.01 14.85
CA GLY A 99 -4.74 -12.43 15.12
C GLY A 99 -5.05 -12.77 16.59
N GLY A 100 -5.93 -12.01 17.22
CA GLY A 100 -6.56 -12.40 18.47
C GLY A 100 -7.68 -13.39 18.16
N GLY A 101 -7.43 -14.69 18.26
CA GLY A 101 -8.52 -15.65 18.23
C GLY A 101 -9.56 -15.31 19.28
N SER A 102 -10.84 -15.38 18.92
CA SER A 102 -11.94 -15.30 19.90
C SER A 102 -11.78 -16.46 20.88
N GLY A 103 -11.06 -16.23 21.95
CA GLY A 103 -10.80 -17.21 23.00
C GLY A 103 -10.97 -16.56 24.36
N SER A 104 -11.61 -17.27 25.26
CA SER A 104 -11.55 -16.93 26.68
C SER A 104 -10.56 -17.86 27.38
N ARG A 105 -9.65 -17.30 28.15
CA ARG A 105 -8.79 -18.09 29.06
C ARG A 105 -9.02 -17.68 30.49
N VAL A 106 -9.06 -18.66 31.36
CA VAL A 106 -9.09 -18.43 32.80
C VAL A 106 -7.65 -18.31 33.31
N VAL A 107 -7.31 -17.18 33.90
CA VAL A 107 -6.03 -16.95 34.59
C VAL A 107 -6.28 -17.07 36.07
N THR A 108 -5.59 -17.99 36.76
CA THR A 108 -5.62 -18.14 38.20
C THR A 108 -4.43 -17.40 38.80
N PHE A 109 -4.70 -16.47 39.71
CA PHE A 109 -3.67 -15.75 40.45
C PHE A 109 -3.12 -16.57 41.62
N PRO A 110 -1.94 -16.22 42.16
CA PRO A 110 -1.32 -16.94 43.28
C PRO A 110 -2.16 -16.96 44.55
N ASP A 111 -3.11 -16.02 44.71
CA ASP A 111 -4.07 -15.91 45.80
C ASP A 111 -5.32 -16.81 45.64
N GLY A 112 -5.36 -17.60 44.54
CA GLY A 112 -6.47 -18.48 44.20
C GLY A 112 -7.62 -17.78 43.47
N GLU A 113 -7.50 -16.49 43.20
CA GLU A 113 -8.50 -15.76 42.41
C GLU A 113 -8.40 -16.14 40.91
N THR A 114 -9.54 -16.14 40.25
CA THR A 114 -9.60 -16.42 38.79
C THR A 114 -10.12 -15.22 38.03
N ALA A 115 -9.46 -14.89 36.91
CA ALA A 115 -10.00 -13.93 35.96
C ALA A 115 -10.21 -14.62 34.62
N THR A 116 -11.34 -14.39 34.00
CA THR A 116 -11.59 -14.80 32.64
C THR A 116 -11.22 -13.64 31.71
N VAL A 117 -10.19 -13.85 30.89
CA VAL A 117 -9.78 -12.89 29.86
C VAL A 117 -10.36 -13.37 28.56
N SER A 118 -11.32 -12.64 28.01
CA SER A 118 -11.85 -12.90 26.68
C SER A 118 -11.33 -11.85 25.72
N GLY A 119 -10.60 -12.31 24.70
CA GLY A 119 -10.12 -11.47 23.61
C GLY A 119 -10.92 -11.75 22.33
N GLY A 120 -11.33 -10.70 21.64
CA GLY A 120 -11.86 -10.76 20.30
C GLY A 120 -10.84 -10.17 19.34
N GLY A 121 -10.69 -10.77 18.14
CA GLY A 121 -9.93 -10.16 17.04
C GLY A 121 -10.54 -8.81 16.68
N GLY A 122 -9.72 -7.79 16.50
CA GLY A 122 -10.13 -6.47 16.08
C GLY A 122 -9.60 -6.11 14.72
N SER A 123 -10.23 -5.13 14.06
CA SER A 123 -9.66 -4.50 12.88
C SER A 123 -9.44 -3.01 13.10
N VAL A 124 -8.49 -2.47 12.38
CA VAL A 124 -8.19 -1.05 12.35
C VAL A 124 -7.94 -0.61 10.91
N ALA A 125 -8.59 0.46 10.50
CA ALA A 125 -8.34 1.06 9.21
C ALA A 125 -7.03 1.85 9.25
N ALA A 126 -6.18 1.64 8.25
CA ALA A 126 -4.95 2.39 8.07
C ALA A 126 -4.84 2.94 6.64
N GLY A 127 -4.31 4.15 6.52
CA GLY A 127 -3.92 4.74 5.25
C GLY A 127 -2.41 4.81 5.16
N VAL A 128 -1.84 4.46 4.01
CA VAL A 128 -0.40 4.54 3.73
C VAL A 128 -0.19 5.45 2.53
N VAL A 129 0.74 6.40 2.63
CA VAL A 129 1.17 7.26 1.52
C VAL A 129 2.68 7.26 1.46
N THR A 130 3.24 6.94 0.29
CA THR A 130 4.70 6.90 0.08
C THR A 130 5.13 7.71 -1.13
N GLY A 131 6.37 8.20 -1.08
CA GLY A 131 7.12 8.71 -2.21
C GLY A 131 8.38 7.90 -2.39
N ASP A 132 8.54 7.28 -3.57
CA ASP A 132 9.59 6.31 -3.85
C ASP A 132 10.48 6.77 -5.01
N PHE A 133 11.76 6.48 -4.90
CA PHE A 133 12.67 6.44 -6.04
C PHE A 133 12.64 5.03 -6.63
N MET A 134 12.52 4.93 -7.95
CA MET A 134 12.39 3.68 -8.66
C MET A 134 13.51 3.47 -9.66
N LEU A 135 13.94 2.21 -9.79
CA LEU A 135 14.83 1.74 -10.85
C LEU A 135 14.14 0.59 -11.56
N ARG A 136 14.00 0.65 -12.90
CA ARG A 136 13.48 -0.47 -13.71
C ARG A 136 14.49 -0.90 -14.76
N LEU A 137 14.45 -2.18 -15.14
CA LEU A 137 15.24 -2.75 -16.22
C LEU A 137 14.31 -3.27 -17.31
N PRO A 138 13.99 -2.46 -18.36
CA PRO A 138 13.16 -2.90 -19.46
C PRO A 138 13.88 -3.97 -20.28
N LEU A 139 13.37 -5.21 -20.27
CA LEU A 139 14.00 -6.33 -20.95
C LEU A 139 13.76 -6.33 -22.46
N ASP A 140 12.77 -5.56 -22.94
CA ASP A 140 12.55 -5.30 -24.38
C ASP A 140 13.76 -4.64 -25.06
N THR A 141 14.60 -3.95 -24.30
CA THR A 141 15.86 -3.37 -24.79
C THR A 141 16.86 -4.44 -25.25
N TYR A 142 16.85 -5.61 -24.61
CA TYR A 142 17.76 -6.74 -24.89
C TYR A 142 17.07 -7.83 -25.73
N TRP A 143 15.77 -8.02 -25.50
CA TRP A 143 14.93 -9.02 -26.18
C TRP A 143 13.64 -8.36 -26.67
N PRO A 144 13.56 -7.93 -27.94
CA PRO A 144 12.45 -7.10 -28.46
C PRO A 144 11.03 -7.67 -28.28
N ASN A 145 10.89 -8.98 -28.07
CA ASN A 145 9.59 -9.64 -27.86
C ASN A 145 9.27 -9.92 -26.38
N PHE A 146 10.09 -9.41 -25.46
CA PHE A 146 9.95 -9.71 -24.03
C PHE A 146 9.57 -8.46 -23.26
N HIS A 147 8.27 -8.21 -23.15
CA HIS A 147 7.68 -7.00 -22.59
C HIS A 147 7.60 -7.02 -21.05
N LEU A 148 8.69 -7.43 -20.40
CA LEU A 148 8.83 -7.51 -18.96
C LEU A 148 9.87 -6.50 -18.47
N ALA A 149 9.59 -5.85 -17.35
CA ALA A 149 10.52 -4.98 -16.66
C ALA A 149 10.53 -5.28 -15.15
N PRO A 150 11.56 -5.96 -14.64
CA PRO A 150 11.83 -5.98 -13.22
C PRO A 150 12.19 -4.56 -12.74
N TYR A 151 11.76 -4.24 -11.51
CA TYR A 151 12.08 -2.96 -10.90
C TYR A 151 12.33 -3.09 -9.40
N ALA A 152 13.06 -2.13 -8.86
CA ALA A 152 13.28 -1.96 -7.43
C ALA A 152 12.88 -0.54 -7.02
N PHE A 153 12.52 -0.38 -5.77
CA PHE A 153 12.13 0.92 -5.23
C PHE A 153 12.60 1.09 -3.79
N THR A 154 12.80 2.32 -3.40
CA THR A 154 13.03 2.73 -2.02
C THR A 154 12.46 4.11 -1.81
N GLY A 155 11.91 4.34 -0.63
CA GLY A 155 11.28 5.62 -0.34
C GLY A 155 10.89 5.79 1.12
N PHE A 156 10.12 6.81 1.36
CA PHE A 156 9.59 7.14 2.67
C PHE A 156 8.17 7.69 2.53
N GLY A 157 7.46 7.72 3.66
CA GLY A 157 6.09 8.19 3.66
C GLY A 157 5.50 8.28 5.04
N GLY A 158 4.18 8.16 5.10
CA GLY A 158 3.41 8.17 6.34
C GLY A 158 2.38 7.05 6.37
N ILE A 159 2.17 6.51 7.55
CA ILE A 159 1.04 5.65 7.87
C ILE A 159 0.11 6.40 8.82
N PHE A 160 -1.17 6.39 8.52
CA PHE A 160 -2.24 7.01 9.29
C PHE A 160 -3.14 5.89 9.81
N VAL A 161 -3.06 5.63 11.11
CA VAL A 161 -3.83 4.56 11.74
C VAL A 161 -5.04 5.16 12.42
N GLY A 162 -6.22 4.68 12.04
CA GLY A 162 -7.48 5.03 12.68
C GLY A 162 -7.56 4.54 14.12
N SER A 163 -8.54 5.04 14.85
CA SER A 163 -8.85 4.46 16.16
C SER A 163 -9.41 3.05 15.97
N PRO A 164 -8.89 2.04 16.69
CA PRO A 164 -9.41 0.68 16.60
C PRO A 164 -10.89 0.65 16.93
N ASP A 165 -11.66 -0.17 16.22
CA ASP A 165 -13.09 -0.29 16.44
C ASP A 165 -13.37 -0.78 17.87
N ILE A 166 -14.27 -0.05 18.55
CA ILE A 166 -14.59 -0.25 19.97
C ILE A 166 -15.25 -1.62 20.24
N GLY A 167 -15.74 -2.30 19.18
CA GLY A 167 -16.33 -3.63 19.25
C GLY A 167 -15.42 -4.72 19.80
N ASN A 168 -14.11 -4.50 19.78
CA ASN A 168 -13.07 -5.50 20.09
C ASN A 168 -12.31 -5.21 21.37
N ARG A 169 -12.98 -4.71 22.39
CA ARG A 169 -12.37 -4.51 23.70
C ARG A 169 -12.12 -5.86 24.36
N GLU A 170 -10.91 -6.06 24.85
CA GLU A 170 -10.61 -7.15 25.78
C GLU A 170 -11.35 -6.87 27.09
N PHE A 171 -12.33 -7.70 27.43
CA PHE A 171 -13.01 -7.63 28.71
C PHE A 171 -12.30 -8.57 29.68
N VAL A 172 -11.78 -8.01 30.75
CA VAL A 172 -11.29 -8.79 31.88
C VAL A 172 -12.44 -8.92 32.87
N GLU A 173 -12.97 -10.12 33.00
CA GLU A 173 -13.97 -10.44 34.00
C GLU A 173 -13.25 -11.13 35.17
N ARG A 174 -13.13 -10.43 36.30
CA ARG A 174 -12.48 -10.94 37.50
C ARG A 174 -13.56 -11.38 38.46
N THR A 175 -13.56 -12.67 38.82
CA THR A 175 -14.43 -13.22 39.87
C THR A 175 -13.61 -13.35 41.15
N VAL A 176 -13.98 -12.59 42.17
CA VAL A 176 -13.32 -12.59 43.48
C VAL A 176 -14.25 -13.26 44.46
N PHE A 177 -13.75 -14.24 45.20
CA PHE A 177 -14.47 -14.81 46.31
C PHE A 177 -14.28 -13.92 47.54
N VAL A 178 -15.30 -13.15 47.90
CA VAL A 178 -15.25 -12.29 49.08
C VAL A 178 -15.62 -13.12 50.29
N SER A 179 -14.65 -13.41 51.15
CA SER A 179 -14.88 -13.98 52.47
C SER A 179 -15.34 -12.86 53.41
N ARG A 180 -16.61 -12.84 53.82
CA ARG A 180 -17.11 -11.92 54.85
C ARG A 180 -16.84 -12.53 56.23
N THR A 181 -16.05 -11.83 57.00
CA THR A 181 -15.95 -12.03 58.43
C THR A 181 -17.24 -11.54 59.10
N GLN A 182 -17.99 -12.46 59.74
CA GLN A 182 -19.21 -12.30 60.51
C GLN A 182 -20.56 -12.31 59.78
N GLY A 183 -21.21 -13.47 59.76
CA GLY A 183 -22.65 -13.61 59.66
C GLY A 183 -23.33 -13.67 58.33
N ALA A 184 -22.60 -13.70 57.22
CA ALA A 184 -23.16 -13.91 55.90
C ALA A 184 -22.63 -15.24 55.28
N PRO A 185 -23.37 -15.88 54.36
CA PRO A 185 -22.90 -17.10 53.74
C PRO A 185 -21.55 -16.85 53.05
N ALA A 186 -20.56 -17.64 53.47
CA ALA A 186 -19.21 -17.58 52.93
C ALA A 186 -19.24 -17.89 51.43
N ASN A 187 -18.39 -17.16 50.65
CA ASN A 187 -18.10 -17.42 49.26
C ASN A 187 -19.21 -17.09 48.25
N GLN A 188 -19.69 -15.84 48.23
CA GLN A 188 -20.40 -15.38 47.06
C GLN A 188 -19.40 -14.87 45.99
N PRO A 189 -19.45 -15.39 44.74
CA PRO A 189 -18.64 -14.87 43.66
C PRO A 189 -19.11 -13.45 43.27
N VAL A 190 -18.21 -12.49 43.36
CA VAL A 190 -18.44 -11.13 42.87
C VAL A 190 -17.64 -10.94 41.59
N THR A 191 -18.34 -10.70 40.48
CA THR A 191 -17.72 -10.51 39.20
C THR A 191 -17.47 -9.04 38.93
N PHE A 192 -16.22 -8.67 38.75
CA PHE A 192 -15.82 -7.33 38.29
C PHE A 192 -15.52 -7.35 36.81
N ARG A 193 -16.16 -6.46 36.05
CA ARG A 193 -15.84 -6.23 34.67
C ARG A 193 -14.96 -4.99 34.53
N GLY A 194 -13.74 -5.18 34.06
CA GLY A 194 -12.83 -4.11 33.71
C GLY A 194 -12.63 -4.02 32.20
N ARG A 195 -12.36 -2.82 31.69
CA ARG A 195 -11.90 -2.63 30.29
C ARG A 195 -10.40 -2.86 30.24
N GLY A 196 -9.96 -3.85 29.48
CA GLY A 196 -8.57 -4.00 29.09
C GLY A 196 -8.23 -3.12 27.86
N ILE A 197 -6.98 -2.77 27.70
CA ILE A 197 -6.44 -2.17 26.47
C ILE A 197 -6.36 -3.30 25.44
N SER A 198 -6.90 -3.11 24.22
CA SER A 198 -6.74 -4.11 23.16
C SER A 198 -5.27 -4.16 22.73
N ARG A 199 -4.73 -5.35 22.46
CA ARG A 199 -3.36 -5.50 21.96
C ARG A 199 -3.11 -4.71 20.67
N LEU A 200 -4.11 -4.59 19.79
CA LEU A 200 -4.08 -3.73 18.61
C LEU A 200 -3.84 -2.27 18.96
N GLN A 201 -4.37 -1.78 20.07
CA GLN A 201 -4.17 -0.40 20.51
C GLN A 201 -2.76 -0.18 21.09
N GLU A 202 -2.14 -1.24 21.63
CA GLU A 202 -0.75 -1.23 22.11
C GLU A 202 0.23 -1.32 20.93
N ASP A 203 -0.08 -2.14 19.93
CA ASP A 203 0.74 -2.33 18.72
C ASP A 203 0.62 -1.17 17.72
N PHE A 204 -0.56 -0.55 17.64
CA PHE A 204 -0.84 0.63 16.83
C PHE A 204 -1.50 1.71 17.68
N PRO A 205 -0.72 2.45 18.47
CA PRO A 205 -1.25 3.64 19.13
C PRO A 205 -1.72 4.59 18.03
N GLY A 206 -3.02 4.81 17.92
CA GLY A 206 -3.63 5.59 16.85
C GLY A 206 -2.88 6.88 16.55
N GLY A 207 -2.86 7.28 15.28
CA GLY A 207 -2.17 8.48 14.85
C GLY A 207 -1.37 8.29 13.57
N SER A 208 -0.50 9.26 13.28
CA SER A 208 0.37 9.24 12.11
C SER A 208 1.81 8.93 12.49
N GLN A 209 2.47 8.11 11.69
CA GLN A 209 3.87 7.74 11.84
C GLN A 209 4.60 7.90 10.51
N ILE A 210 5.87 8.24 10.57
CA ILE A 210 6.73 8.20 9.40
C ILE A 210 7.15 6.74 9.16
N LEU A 211 7.23 6.34 7.91
CA LEU A 211 7.70 5.02 7.52
C LEU A 211 8.79 5.11 6.45
N GLY A 212 9.66 4.12 6.44
CA GLY A 212 10.53 3.80 5.32
C GLY A 212 9.96 2.63 4.52
N HIS A 213 10.30 2.57 3.23
CA HIS A 213 9.78 1.58 2.32
C HIS A 213 10.87 1.16 1.33
N ILE A 214 11.07 -0.15 1.17
CA ILE A 214 12.02 -0.73 0.21
C ILE A 214 11.45 -2.01 -0.38
N GLY A 215 11.65 -2.22 -1.68
CA GLY A 215 11.12 -3.42 -2.31
C GLY A 215 11.48 -3.56 -3.78
N GLY A 216 10.78 -4.46 -4.43
CA GLY A 216 10.92 -4.69 -5.86
C GLY A 216 9.70 -5.39 -6.43
N GLY A 217 9.64 -5.42 -7.75
CA GLY A 217 8.51 -6.00 -8.46
C GLY A 217 8.82 -6.30 -9.91
N LEU A 218 7.80 -6.77 -10.59
CA LEU A 218 7.80 -7.08 -12.02
C LEU A 218 6.61 -6.40 -12.67
N GLU A 219 6.85 -5.77 -13.81
CA GLU A 219 5.80 -5.22 -14.67
C GLU A 219 5.84 -5.95 -16.02
N TYR A 220 4.68 -6.44 -16.47
CA TYR A 220 4.51 -7.01 -17.80
C TYR A 220 3.50 -6.19 -18.59
N ARG A 221 3.85 -5.77 -19.81
CA ARG A 221 2.99 -4.99 -20.70
C ARG A 221 2.43 -5.82 -21.83
N PHE A 222 1.11 -5.84 -21.95
CA PHE A 222 0.39 -6.45 -23.08
C PHE A 222 0.40 -5.53 -24.29
N THR A 223 0.34 -4.22 -24.04
CA THR A 223 0.42 -3.17 -25.05
C THR A 223 1.38 -2.09 -24.56
N PRO A 224 1.83 -1.13 -25.40
CA PRO A 224 2.62 0.01 -24.94
C PRO A 224 1.98 0.85 -23.83
N HIS A 225 0.66 0.71 -23.63
CA HIS A 225 -0.11 1.50 -22.67
C HIS A 225 -0.66 0.70 -21.47
N ILE A 226 -0.85 -0.62 -21.61
CA ILE A 226 -1.54 -1.43 -20.60
C ILE A 226 -0.63 -2.55 -20.13
N GLY A 227 -0.44 -2.64 -18.83
CA GLY A 227 0.32 -3.71 -18.18
C GLY A 227 -0.29 -4.15 -16.86
N ILE A 228 0.25 -5.25 -16.36
CA ILE A 228 0.04 -5.73 -15.00
C ILE A 228 1.35 -5.63 -14.23
N PHE A 229 1.25 -5.48 -12.94
CA PHE A 229 2.43 -5.51 -12.08
C PHE A 229 2.17 -6.26 -10.79
N GLY A 230 3.24 -6.81 -10.24
CA GLY A 230 3.26 -7.41 -8.91
C GLY A 230 4.52 -6.95 -8.18
N GLU A 231 4.40 -6.57 -6.93
CA GLU A 231 5.52 -6.10 -6.13
C GLU A 231 5.44 -6.60 -4.69
N ILE A 232 6.60 -6.66 -4.07
CA ILE A 232 6.76 -6.96 -2.65
C ILE A 232 7.65 -5.89 -2.04
N GLY A 233 7.20 -5.32 -0.93
CA GLY A 233 7.91 -4.27 -0.19
C GLY A 233 8.00 -4.59 1.29
N TYR A 234 9.10 -4.18 1.90
CA TYR A 234 9.28 -4.16 3.33
C TYR A 234 9.05 -2.75 3.85
N VAL A 235 8.14 -2.61 4.79
CA VAL A 235 7.74 -1.33 5.38
C VAL A 235 8.14 -1.30 6.85
N PHE A 236 8.81 -0.23 7.26
CA PHE A 236 9.34 -0.07 8.61
C PHE A 236 8.93 1.30 9.19
N PRO A 237 7.81 1.33 9.95
CA PRO A 237 7.41 2.53 10.69
C PRO A 237 8.42 2.87 11.80
N ASN A 238 8.64 4.17 12.05
CA ASN A 238 9.68 4.59 12.98
C ASN A 238 9.30 4.51 14.48
N LEU A 239 8.01 4.47 14.80
CA LEU A 239 7.50 4.48 16.18
C LEU A 239 6.86 3.15 16.60
N SER A 240 6.70 2.21 15.67
CA SER A 240 6.15 0.89 15.96
C SER A 240 7.24 -0.16 15.81
N ASN A 241 7.25 -1.14 16.71
CA ASN A 241 8.11 -2.33 16.54
C ASN A 241 7.57 -3.30 15.49
N ASN A 242 6.46 -2.95 14.84
CA ASN A 242 5.76 -3.78 13.88
C ASN A 242 6.12 -3.40 12.45
N ASN A 243 7.18 -4.02 11.95
CA ASN A 243 7.47 -3.99 10.52
C ASN A 243 6.54 -4.95 9.79
N PHE A 244 6.26 -4.67 8.53
CA PHE A 244 5.40 -5.54 7.73
C PHE A 244 5.89 -5.70 6.30
N ILE A 245 5.56 -6.84 5.71
CA ILE A 245 5.71 -7.10 4.29
C ILE A 245 4.40 -6.71 3.63
N GLN A 246 4.49 -5.89 2.60
CA GLN A 246 3.37 -5.49 1.76
C GLN A 246 3.53 -6.10 0.38
N THR A 247 2.50 -6.76 -0.11
CA THR A 247 2.44 -7.32 -1.46
C THR A 247 1.33 -6.62 -2.23
N ASN A 248 1.65 -6.05 -3.38
CA ASN A 248 0.71 -5.37 -4.25
C ASN A 248 0.61 -6.11 -5.59
N PHE A 249 -0.60 -6.19 -6.14
CA PHE A 249 -0.85 -6.70 -7.48
C PHE A 249 -1.89 -5.82 -8.16
N GLY A 250 -1.60 -5.38 -9.39
CA GLY A 250 -2.46 -4.39 -10.03
C GLY A 250 -2.30 -4.27 -11.54
N LEU A 251 -3.04 -3.31 -12.05
CA LEU A 251 -3.02 -2.86 -13.43
C LEU A 251 -2.34 -1.50 -13.52
N ARG A 252 -1.64 -1.26 -14.62
CA ARG A 252 -0.97 0.02 -14.90
C ARG A 252 -1.30 0.48 -16.30
N TYR A 253 -1.57 1.79 -16.42
CA TYR A 253 -1.75 2.47 -17.70
C TYR A 253 -0.65 3.51 -17.89
N ALA A 254 0.05 3.43 -19.03
CA ALA A 254 1.15 4.29 -19.43
C ALA A 254 0.72 5.29 -20.52
N PHE A 255 1.04 6.55 -20.35
CA PHE A 255 0.72 7.65 -21.27
C PHE A 255 1.85 7.96 -22.24
#